data_9ad8d889d4dfd49aac00e318f90c45ce
#
_entry.id   9ad8d889d4dfd49aac00e318f90c45ce
#
_cell.length_a   1.000
_cell.length_b   1.000
_cell.length_c   1.000
_cell.angle_alpha   90.00
_cell.angle_beta   90.00
_cell.angle_gamma   90.00
#
_symmetry.space_group_name_H-M   'P 1'
#
loop_
_entity.id
_entity.type
_entity.pdbx_description
1 polymer ?
#
loop_
_entity_poly.entity_id
_entity_poly.type
_entity_poly.pdbx_seq_one_letter_code
_entity_poly.pdbx_strand_id
1 'polypeptide(L)'
;MSLGQALGQGEKPSAGPESLFDLDNVIDVHIRIEPEEWAKLQPPADVRLDGEAVGEAFGDLIADATAGGHFRSEKSTRPGLAGYLGVDHQYGRADVEIDGETVRGVGLRYKGNGTFIEGHESRRYSFKIDFNEYVKGQEFRGITKINLNNNITDPSLMREALSYELFREAKIPASRVGYAKVYLTIPGETKRKSVGLFTVVEQKDKRFLKRNYGSSKGLLMKPSTFGLFRYFGDDWHEYEIGFVPKTEPTEEQKKRVMEFARLIHEADFDEFSKRYADYLDVDQFLRFLACNAVVCNLDSFFGGSQNHYIYLESESNRFQFLPWDMDHSFGAFHMMGTPDARRDLSIDRPVTDKHPIIDRVLRVPGNKERYHAHLEDYLNTVFDEDKMFGKIESVGALVRPLVSLNGGGAEARFDRVLAEEPSWEEQHPLKFFVTKRRESIRAQLDGLSSGQSVGFGGFPDIGQFIPWIISALVLLFLNAIGWIWGIVVGFRGSTLWGCLNIFFSPWAPAIYGFAVRRDLGFRCAMFATFCIIGWIVFIAAVVTQFS
;
A
#
# COMPACT_ATOMS: atom_id res chain seq x y z
N MET A 1 -31.43 58.72 31.90
CA MET A 1 -30.15 58.01 32.12
C MET A 1 -30.32 56.58 31.70
N SER A 2 -29.89 56.27 30.50
CA SER A 2 -29.96 54.93 29.94
C SER A 2 -28.53 54.33 29.90
N LEU A 3 -28.27 53.34 30.72
CA LEU A 3 -27.04 52.57 30.70
C LEU A 3 -27.17 51.52 29.60
N GLY A 4 -26.53 51.77 28.46
CA GLY A 4 -26.29 50.73 27.45
C GLY A 4 -25.21 49.77 27.92
N GLN A 5 -25.58 48.54 28.23
CA GLN A 5 -24.63 47.45 28.41
C GLN A 5 -24.07 47.06 27.03
N ALA A 6 -22.77 47.32 26.83
CA ALA A 6 -21.98 46.73 25.78
C ALA A 6 -21.81 45.24 26.11
N LEU A 7 -22.51 44.37 25.39
CA LEU A 7 -22.22 42.94 25.38
C LEU A 7 -20.86 42.77 24.70
N GLY A 8 -19.83 42.52 25.49
CA GLY A 8 -18.54 42.07 25.00
C GLY A 8 -18.74 40.78 24.18
N GLN A 9 -18.32 40.80 22.92
CA GLN A 9 -18.10 39.59 22.15
C GLN A 9 -17.00 38.79 22.87
N GLY A 10 -17.40 37.78 23.64
CA GLY A 10 -16.46 36.82 24.20
C GLY A 10 -15.73 36.16 23.05
N GLU A 11 -14.42 36.37 22.96
CA GLU A 11 -13.55 35.58 22.12
C GLU A 11 -13.82 34.08 22.44
N LYS A 12 -14.28 33.34 21.46
CA LYS A 12 -14.32 31.87 21.57
C LYS A 12 -12.91 31.42 21.93
N PRO A 13 -12.73 30.58 22.97
CA PRO A 13 -11.40 30.04 23.27
C PRO A 13 -10.83 29.45 22.00
N SER A 14 -9.59 29.80 21.63
CA SER A 14 -8.95 29.32 20.44
C SER A 14 -8.93 27.78 20.49
N ALA A 15 -9.51 27.13 19.48
CA ALA A 15 -9.54 25.70 19.40
C ALA A 15 -8.10 25.16 19.35
N GLY A 16 -7.78 24.16 20.17
CA GLY A 16 -6.47 23.52 20.20
C GLY A 16 -6.22 22.64 18.96
N PRO A 17 -5.02 22.02 18.85
CA PRO A 17 -4.68 21.15 17.72
C PRO A 17 -5.62 19.96 17.55
N GLU A 18 -6.27 19.52 18.61
CA GLU A 18 -7.19 18.36 18.59
C GLU A 18 -8.38 18.60 17.65
N SER A 19 -8.84 19.84 17.53
CA SER A 19 -9.96 20.18 16.63
C SER A 19 -9.69 19.97 15.14
N LEU A 20 -8.42 19.81 14.74
CA LEU A 20 -8.04 19.45 13.36
C LEU A 20 -8.08 17.94 13.09
N PHE A 21 -8.05 17.15 14.16
CA PHE A 21 -7.91 15.71 14.12
C PHE A 21 -9.02 15.02 14.90
N ASP A 22 -10.24 15.51 14.72
CA ASP A 22 -11.45 15.00 15.33
C ASP A 22 -12.20 14.13 14.32
N LEU A 23 -12.58 12.91 14.72
CA LEU A 23 -13.37 11.99 13.90
C LEU A 23 -14.88 12.16 14.12
N ASP A 24 -15.30 13.11 14.96
CA ASP A 24 -16.71 13.47 15.16
C ASP A 24 -17.09 14.75 14.40
N ASN A 25 -16.12 15.38 13.73
CA ASN A 25 -16.35 16.62 13.00
C ASN A 25 -15.60 16.67 11.65
N VAL A 26 -16.14 17.44 10.69
CA VAL A 26 -15.50 17.72 9.41
C VAL A 26 -15.24 19.20 9.29
N ILE A 27 -13.97 19.59 9.25
CA ILE A 27 -13.56 20.99 9.12
C ILE A 27 -13.70 21.51 7.68
N ASP A 28 -13.85 22.82 7.52
CA ASP A 28 -13.78 23.51 6.22
C ASP A 28 -12.37 24.05 5.99
N VAL A 29 -11.73 23.67 4.89
CA VAL A 29 -10.43 24.19 4.47
C VAL A 29 -10.57 24.88 3.11
N HIS A 30 -10.37 26.20 3.08
CA HIS A 30 -10.40 26.98 1.86
C HIS A 30 -9.00 27.49 1.53
N ILE A 31 -8.45 27.02 0.43
CA ILE A 31 -7.13 27.39 -0.10
C ILE A 31 -7.32 28.49 -1.13
N ARG A 32 -6.61 29.61 -0.95
CA ARG A 32 -6.49 30.68 -1.94
C ARG A 32 -5.04 30.79 -2.37
N ILE A 33 -4.78 30.64 -3.66
CA ILE A 33 -3.45 30.70 -4.25
C ILE A 33 -3.48 31.51 -5.55
N GLU A 34 -2.51 32.40 -5.71
CA GLU A 34 -2.40 33.21 -6.93
C GLU A 34 -1.96 32.36 -8.13
N PRO A 35 -2.34 32.70 -9.37
CA PRO A 35 -2.06 31.88 -10.57
C PRO A 35 -0.57 31.56 -10.76
N GLU A 36 0.32 32.52 -10.50
CA GLU A 36 1.77 32.34 -10.63
C GLU A 36 2.32 31.36 -9.59
N GLU A 37 1.77 31.36 -8.38
CA GLU A 37 2.13 30.41 -7.32
C GLU A 37 1.54 29.02 -7.59
N TRP A 38 0.30 28.96 -8.14
CA TRP A 38 -0.33 27.73 -8.57
C TRP A 38 0.44 27.03 -9.69
N ALA A 39 0.98 27.81 -10.63
CA ALA A 39 1.80 27.28 -11.73
C ALA A 39 3.06 26.54 -11.23
N LYS A 40 3.64 26.95 -10.09
CA LYS A 40 4.81 26.26 -9.49
C LYS A 40 4.49 24.85 -8.99
N LEU A 41 3.23 24.59 -8.64
CA LEU A 41 2.81 23.26 -8.17
C LEU A 41 2.66 22.26 -9.32
N GLN A 42 2.45 22.76 -10.55
CA GLN A 42 2.19 21.89 -11.69
C GLN A 42 3.46 21.11 -12.08
N PRO A 43 3.32 19.84 -12.55
CA PRO A 43 4.44 19.13 -13.13
C PRO A 43 5.01 19.90 -14.32
N PRO A 44 6.32 19.79 -14.60
CA PRO A 44 6.91 20.36 -15.80
C PRO A 44 6.15 19.93 -17.07
N ALA A 45 6.05 20.82 -18.07
CA ALA A 45 5.24 20.58 -19.26
C ALA A 45 5.71 19.41 -20.14
N ASP A 46 6.96 19.00 -19.98
CA ASP A 46 7.60 17.86 -20.67
C ASP A 46 7.43 16.53 -19.92
N VAL A 47 6.89 16.55 -18.71
CA VAL A 47 6.61 15.33 -17.94
C VAL A 47 5.34 14.66 -18.44
N ARG A 48 5.48 13.40 -18.90
CA ARG A 48 4.36 12.54 -19.28
C ARG A 48 3.87 11.78 -18.05
N LEU A 49 2.55 11.78 -17.84
CA LEU A 49 1.85 11.04 -16.77
C LEU A 49 0.83 10.03 -17.34
N ASP A 50 0.99 9.65 -18.61
CA ASP A 50 0.18 8.60 -19.22
C ASP A 50 0.62 7.19 -18.79
N GLY A 51 -0.21 6.19 -19.07
CA GLY A 51 0.02 4.81 -18.63
C GLY A 51 1.33 4.21 -19.14
N GLU A 52 1.81 4.61 -20.33
CA GLU A 52 3.09 4.13 -20.88
C GLU A 52 4.26 4.67 -20.06
N ALA A 53 4.34 5.98 -19.86
CA ALA A 53 5.40 6.63 -19.08
C ALA A 53 5.40 6.16 -17.61
N VAL A 54 4.22 5.94 -17.02
CA VAL A 54 4.07 5.39 -15.68
C VAL A 54 4.58 3.96 -15.61
N GLY A 55 4.27 3.13 -16.62
CA GLY A 55 4.75 1.75 -16.70
C GLY A 55 6.28 1.66 -16.83
N GLU A 56 6.88 2.50 -17.68
CA GLU A 56 8.34 2.61 -17.83
C GLU A 56 9.01 3.03 -16.50
N ALA A 57 8.52 4.10 -15.89
CA ALA A 57 9.05 4.61 -14.63
C ALA A 57 8.92 3.60 -13.48
N PHE A 58 7.85 2.81 -13.46
CA PHE A 58 7.67 1.74 -12.49
C PHE A 58 8.65 0.58 -12.75
N GLY A 59 8.86 0.21 -14.02
CA GLY A 59 9.85 -0.78 -14.42
C GLY A 59 11.27 -0.38 -13.99
N ASP A 60 11.67 0.86 -14.25
CA ASP A 60 12.96 1.40 -13.84
C ASP A 60 13.13 1.38 -12.31
N LEU A 61 12.09 1.81 -11.56
CA LEU A 61 12.08 1.78 -10.10
C LEU A 61 12.29 0.36 -9.55
N ILE A 62 11.59 -0.63 -10.11
CA ILE A 62 11.74 -2.03 -9.68
C ILE A 62 13.12 -2.57 -10.05
N ALA A 63 13.65 -2.24 -11.24
CA ALA A 63 14.97 -2.67 -11.65
C ALA A 63 16.07 -2.11 -10.72
N ASP A 64 16.04 -0.81 -10.41
CA ASP A 64 16.97 -0.18 -9.48
C ASP A 64 16.87 -0.77 -8.07
N ALA A 65 15.65 -0.97 -7.59
CA ALA A 65 15.42 -1.56 -6.29
C ALA A 65 15.94 -3.00 -6.18
N THR A 66 15.75 -3.80 -7.23
CA THR A 66 16.25 -5.18 -7.32
C THR A 66 17.77 -5.23 -7.40
N ALA A 67 18.40 -4.27 -8.10
CA ALA A 67 19.84 -4.10 -8.15
C ALA A 67 20.43 -3.59 -6.82
N GLY A 68 19.59 -3.26 -5.86
CA GLY A 68 20.00 -2.78 -4.55
C GLY A 68 20.14 -1.27 -4.45
N GLY A 69 19.62 -0.54 -5.42
CA GLY A 69 19.55 0.92 -5.42
C GLY A 69 18.52 1.48 -4.44
N HIS A 70 18.54 2.79 -4.35
CA HIS A 70 17.53 3.56 -3.65
C HIS A 70 16.40 3.92 -4.63
N PHE A 71 15.20 4.27 -4.10
CA PHE A 71 14.09 4.74 -4.95
C PHE A 71 14.32 6.16 -5.49
N ARG A 72 15.45 6.39 -6.12
CA ARG A 72 15.83 7.69 -6.71
C ARG A 72 16.28 7.53 -8.14
N SER A 73 15.78 8.37 -9.02
CA SER A 73 16.26 8.52 -10.39
C SER A 73 17.09 9.81 -10.53
N GLU A 74 17.83 9.91 -11.62
CA GLU A 74 18.54 11.16 -11.97
C GLU A 74 17.58 12.28 -12.43
N LYS A 75 16.31 11.95 -12.73
CA LYS A 75 15.30 12.90 -13.23
C LYS A 75 14.78 13.86 -12.15
N SER A 76 14.93 13.51 -10.85
CA SER A 76 14.36 14.28 -9.73
C SER A 76 15.12 14.03 -8.42
N THR A 77 15.12 15.01 -7.55
CA THR A 77 15.64 14.85 -6.18
C THR A 77 14.72 14.05 -5.28
N ARG A 78 13.50 13.81 -5.73
CA ARG A 78 12.45 13.13 -4.98
C ARG A 78 12.56 11.61 -5.12
N PRO A 79 12.46 10.83 -4.02
CA PRO A 79 12.37 9.38 -4.10
C PRO A 79 10.96 8.91 -4.53
N GLY A 80 10.91 7.72 -5.14
CA GLY A 80 9.68 7.03 -5.52
C GLY A 80 9.18 7.38 -6.92
N LEU A 81 8.06 6.77 -7.31
CA LEU A 81 7.55 6.74 -8.69
C LEU A 81 7.40 8.14 -9.33
N ALA A 82 6.90 9.13 -8.58
CA ALA A 82 6.81 10.50 -9.09
C ALA A 82 8.19 11.09 -9.43
N GLY A 83 9.24 10.74 -8.68
CA GLY A 83 10.63 11.12 -8.99
C GLY A 83 11.15 10.49 -10.27
N TYR A 84 10.83 9.21 -10.52
CA TYR A 84 11.19 8.53 -11.78
C TYR A 84 10.50 9.15 -13.01
N LEU A 85 9.35 9.78 -12.82
CA LEU A 85 8.66 10.58 -13.83
C LEU A 85 9.22 12.01 -13.97
N GLY A 86 10.19 12.42 -13.13
CA GLY A 86 10.74 13.77 -13.15
C GLY A 86 9.90 14.81 -12.40
N VAL A 87 9.02 14.38 -11.49
CA VAL A 87 8.16 15.30 -10.73
C VAL A 87 8.78 15.63 -9.38
N ASP A 88 9.09 16.91 -9.17
CA ASP A 88 9.42 17.49 -7.88
C ASP A 88 8.22 18.31 -7.36
N HIS A 89 7.76 18.02 -6.13
CA HIS A 89 6.66 18.78 -5.54
C HIS A 89 7.17 20.09 -4.94
N GLN A 90 7.11 21.16 -5.72
CA GLN A 90 7.50 22.50 -5.29
C GLN A 90 6.43 23.14 -4.40
N TYR A 91 6.86 24.03 -3.49
CA TYR A 91 5.95 24.85 -2.72
C TYR A 91 5.55 26.12 -3.49
N GLY A 92 4.26 26.41 -3.51
CA GLY A 92 3.70 27.71 -3.87
C GLY A 92 3.19 28.41 -2.60
N ARG A 93 3.24 29.74 -2.60
CA ARG A 93 2.73 30.56 -1.49
C ARG A 93 1.21 30.71 -1.60
N ALA A 94 0.50 30.34 -0.53
CA ALA A 94 -0.95 30.40 -0.47
C ALA A 94 -1.45 31.02 0.83
N ASP A 95 -2.71 31.41 0.87
CA ASP A 95 -3.46 31.70 2.07
C ASP A 95 -4.47 30.57 2.31
N VAL A 96 -4.68 30.17 3.56
CA VAL A 96 -5.67 29.16 3.91
C VAL A 96 -6.61 29.70 4.99
N GLU A 97 -7.89 29.41 4.84
CA GLU A 97 -8.92 29.61 5.85
C GLU A 97 -9.37 28.24 6.36
N ILE A 98 -9.28 28.01 7.66
CA ILE A 98 -9.69 26.77 8.32
C ILE A 98 -10.74 27.12 9.37
N ASP A 99 -11.97 26.65 9.19
CA ASP A 99 -13.13 26.97 10.04
C ASP A 99 -13.32 28.49 10.28
N GLY A 100 -13.06 29.29 9.24
CA GLY A 100 -13.20 30.77 9.30
C GLY A 100 -11.96 31.48 9.83
N GLU A 101 -10.94 30.81 10.33
CA GLU A 101 -9.67 31.41 10.74
C GLU A 101 -8.68 31.43 9.56
N THR A 102 -8.18 32.60 9.18
CA THR A 102 -7.27 32.76 8.04
C THR A 102 -5.81 32.76 8.47
N VAL A 103 -4.99 31.93 7.85
CA VAL A 103 -3.53 31.94 7.94
C VAL A 103 -2.95 32.30 6.59
N ARG A 104 -2.16 33.36 6.53
CA ARG A 104 -1.60 33.89 5.29
C ARG A 104 -0.16 33.46 5.08
N GLY A 105 0.21 33.31 3.81
CA GLY A 105 1.60 33.06 3.42
C GLY A 105 2.08 31.67 3.81
N VAL A 106 1.23 30.67 3.77
CA VAL A 106 1.59 29.27 3.99
C VAL A 106 2.22 28.65 2.74
N GLY A 107 3.05 27.63 2.92
CA GLY A 107 3.51 26.78 1.82
C GLY A 107 2.45 25.75 1.47
N LEU A 108 2.05 25.71 0.19
CA LEU A 108 1.18 24.68 -0.36
C LEU A 108 1.95 23.88 -1.41
N ARG A 109 1.88 22.55 -1.37
CA ARG A 109 2.40 21.71 -2.43
C ARG A 109 1.59 20.42 -2.58
N TYR A 110 1.74 19.77 -3.72
CA TYR A 110 1.25 18.41 -3.90
C TYR A 110 2.03 17.40 -3.05
N LYS A 111 1.46 16.23 -2.81
CA LYS A 111 2.11 15.10 -2.15
C LYS A 111 1.64 13.77 -2.78
N GLY A 112 2.33 12.70 -2.40
CA GLY A 112 2.05 11.35 -2.88
C GLY A 112 2.92 10.95 -4.08
N ASN A 113 3.01 9.66 -4.34
CA ASN A 113 3.61 9.05 -5.54
C ASN A 113 2.47 8.50 -6.42
N GLY A 114 1.95 7.29 -6.14
CA GLY A 114 0.81 6.72 -6.85
C GLY A 114 -0.42 7.60 -6.83
N THR A 115 -0.84 8.07 -5.64
CA THR A 115 -2.00 8.97 -5.48
C THR A 115 -1.87 10.31 -6.20
N PHE A 116 -0.65 10.79 -6.50
CA PHE A 116 -0.43 11.95 -7.35
C PHE A 116 -0.74 11.64 -8.82
N ILE A 117 -0.27 10.49 -9.31
CA ILE A 117 -0.48 10.04 -10.69
C ILE A 117 -1.97 9.77 -10.93
N GLU A 118 -2.60 8.98 -10.07
CA GLU A 118 -4.05 8.69 -10.14
C GLU A 118 -4.91 9.95 -10.00
N GLY A 119 -4.45 10.92 -9.21
CA GLY A 119 -5.10 12.22 -9.03
C GLY A 119 -5.02 13.14 -10.26
N HIS A 120 -4.11 12.85 -11.19
CA HIS A 120 -3.88 13.71 -12.36
C HIS A 120 -5.10 13.81 -13.28
N GLU A 121 -5.73 12.70 -13.62
CA GLU A 121 -6.92 12.67 -14.49
C GLU A 121 -8.11 13.41 -13.86
N SER A 122 -8.35 13.20 -12.57
CA SER A 122 -9.44 13.83 -11.82
C SER A 122 -9.13 15.26 -11.37
N ARG A 123 -7.87 15.71 -11.50
CA ARG A 123 -7.33 16.95 -10.91
C ARG A 123 -7.59 17.07 -9.41
N ARG A 124 -7.62 15.94 -8.73
CA ARG A 124 -7.85 15.83 -7.29
C ARG A 124 -6.60 15.32 -6.59
N TYR A 125 -5.67 16.22 -6.35
CA TYR A 125 -4.38 15.91 -5.75
C TYR A 125 -4.43 15.95 -4.21
N SER A 126 -3.58 15.17 -3.58
CA SER A 126 -3.28 15.33 -2.16
C SER A 126 -2.39 16.55 -1.94
N PHE A 127 -2.66 17.30 -0.86
CA PHE A 127 -1.90 18.52 -0.53
C PHE A 127 -1.12 18.36 0.77
N LYS A 128 -0.03 19.08 0.86
CA LYS A 128 0.65 19.41 2.11
C LYS A 128 0.62 20.90 2.33
N ILE A 129 0.13 21.32 3.50
CA ILE A 129 0.16 22.69 3.96
C ILE A 129 1.27 22.79 5.01
N ASP A 130 2.22 23.71 4.79
CA ASP A 130 3.29 24.04 5.71
C ASP A 130 3.09 25.49 6.19
N PHE A 131 2.66 25.64 7.42
CA PHE A 131 2.41 26.98 7.99
C PHE A 131 3.71 27.78 8.17
N ASN A 132 4.85 27.08 8.28
CA ASN A 132 6.15 27.68 8.59
C ASN A 132 7.08 27.83 7.38
N GLU A 133 6.64 27.51 6.17
CA GLU A 133 7.49 27.51 4.96
C GLU A 133 8.00 28.92 4.63
N TYR A 134 7.10 29.88 4.50
CA TYR A 134 7.41 31.25 4.12
C TYR A 134 7.44 32.25 5.29
N VAL A 135 6.82 31.91 6.41
CA VAL A 135 6.76 32.73 7.62
C VAL A 135 7.29 31.93 8.79
N LYS A 136 8.58 32.15 9.14
CA LYS A 136 9.24 31.38 10.20
C LYS A 136 8.54 31.54 11.56
N GLY A 137 8.34 30.42 12.22
CA GLY A 137 7.67 30.34 13.52
C GLY A 137 6.14 30.38 13.43
N GLN A 138 5.56 30.48 12.23
CA GLN A 138 4.11 30.47 12.05
C GLN A 138 3.55 29.07 12.30
N GLU A 139 2.46 29.03 13.03
CA GLU A 139 1.73 27.82 13.41
C GLU A 139 0.24 28.09 13.32
N PHE A 140 -0.53 27.04 13.13
CA PHE A 140 -1.97 27.08 13.27
C PHE A 140 -2.40 26.09 14.37
N ARG A 141 -3.03 26.63 15.42
CA ARG A 141 -3.46 25.84 16.58
C ARG A 141 -2.34 24.93 17.12
N GLY A 142 -1.09 25.42 17.16
CA GLY A 142 0.08 24.70 17.63
C GLY A 142 0.64 23.65 16.64
N ILE A 143 0.16 23.62 15.40
CA ILE A 143 0.61 22.70 14.32
C ILE A 143 1.40 23.51 13.29
N THR A 144 2.53 22.95 12.82
CA THR A 144 3.34 23.54 11.75
C THR A 144 2.99 23.02 10.37
N LYS A 145 2.45 21.81 10.28
CA LYS A 145 2.15 21.13 8.99
C LYS A 145 0.96 20.20 9.11
N ILE A 146 0.12 20.18 8.07
CA ILE A 146 -0.92 19.16 7.89
C ILE A 146 -0.84 18.54 6.50
N ASN A 147 -1.28 17.30 6.39
CA ASN A 147 -1.46 16.61 5.11
C ASN A 147 -2.95 16.46 4.83
N LEU A 148 -3.36 16.80 3.63
CA LEU A 148 -4.71 16.59 3.11
C LEU A 148 -4.63 15.47 2.08
N ASN A 149 -5.05 14.25 2.46
CA ASN A 149 -5.02 13.08 1.61
C ASN A 149 -6.33 12.98 0.83
N ASN A 150 -6.23 12.83 -0.49
CA ASN A 150 -7.38 12.88 -1.40
C ASN A 150 -8.25 11.61 -1.40
N ASN A 151 -7.83 10.55 -0.72
CA ASN A 151 -8.51 9.25 -0.64
C ASN A 151 -8.87 8.64 -1.99
N ILE A 152 -8.05 8.85 -3.04
CA ILE A 152 -8.39 8.38 -4.38
C ILE A 152 -8.33 6.85 -4.47
N THR A 153 -7.44 6.23 -3.71
CA THR A 153 -7.23 4.78 -3.58
C THR A 153 -8.17 4.11 -2.58
N ASP A 154 -8.82 4.90 -1.70
CA ASP A 154 -9.73 4.39 -0.67
C ASP A 154 -11.18 4.83 -0.90
N PRO A 155 -12.01 4.02 -1.56
CA PRO A 155 -13.43 4.33 -1.75
C PRO A 155 -14.22 4.42 -0.43
N SER A 156 -13.72 3.83 0.66
CA SER A 156 -14.37 3.94 1.98
C SER A 156 -14.11 5.29 2.64
N LEU A 157 -13.03 5.98 2.28
CA LEU A 157 -12.53 7.20 2.94
C LEU A 157 -12.13 6.98 4.42
N MET A 158 -12.08 5.74 4.91
CA MET A 158 -11.97 5.42 6.33
C MET A 158 -10.74 4.60 6.70
N ARG A 159 -10.12 3.86 5.74
CA ARG A 159 -9.03 2.92 6.05
C ARG A 159 -7.89 3.57 6.80
N GLU A 160 -7.46 4.75 6.36
CA GLU A 160 -6.37 5.48 7.02
C GLU A 160 -6.76 5.92 8.44
N ALA A 161 -7.98 6.44 8.62
CA ALA A 161 -8.47 6.88 9.93
C ALA A 161 -8.59 5.72 10.92
N LEU A 162 -9.26 4.62 10.51
CA LEU A 162 -9.44 3.42 11.33
C LEU A 162 -8.10 2.78 11.72
N SER A 163 -7.15 2.74 10.78
CA SER A 163 -5.83 2.16 11.03
C SER A 163 -5.05 3.00 12.04
N TYR A 164 -4.93 4.30 11.85
CA TYR A 164 -4.19 5.13 12.81
C TYR A 164 -4.81 5.10 14.20
N GLU A 165 -6.14 5.03 14.29
CA GLU A 165 -6.82 4.89 15.58
C GLU A 165 -6.48 3.55 16.24
N LEU A 166 -6.53 2.44 15.48
CA LEU A 166 -6.14 1.12 15.96
C LEU A 166 -4.70 1.09 16.49
N PHE A 167 -3.75 1.67 15.74
CA PHE A 167 -2.36 1.75 16.20
C PHE A 167 -2.22 2.55 17.50
N ARG A 168 -2.91 3.68 17.65
CA ARG A 168 -2.87 4.47 18.90
C ARG A 168 -3.45 3.70 20.08
N GLU A 169 -4.57 3.00 19.88
CA GLU A 169 -5.18 2.16 20.92
C GLU A 169 -4.28 0.98 21.31
N ALA A 170 -3.56 0.40 20.34
CA ALA A 170 -2.51 -0.60 20.55
C ALA A 170 -1.23 0.00 21.19
N LYS A 171 -1.27 1.27 21.62
CA LYS A 171 -0.16 2.01 22.25
C LYS A 171 1.07 2.16 21.34
N ILE A 172 0.84 2.28 20.05
CA ILE A 172 1.87 2.63 19.07
C ILE A 172 1.65 4.09 18.66
N PRO A 173 2.67 4.96 18.79
CA PRO A 173 2.56 6.33 18.35
C PRO A 173 2.19 6.42 16.87
N ALA A 174 1.02 6.95 16.58
CA ALA A 174 0.49 7.11 15.22
C ALA A 174 -0.08 8.51 15.01
N SER A 175 -0.19 8.93 13.76
CA SER A 175 -0.75 10.23 13.40
C SER A 175 -2.19 10.35 13.87
N ARG A 176 -2.57 11.54 14.34
CA ARG A 176 -3.98 11.90 14.53
C ARG A 176 -4.59 12.16 13.15
N VAL A 177 -5.87 11.94 13.02
CA VAL A 177 -6.61 12.13 11.77
C VAL A 177 -7.94 12.83 12.01
N GLY A 178 -8.42 13.51 10.98
CA GLY A 178 -9.74 14.13 10.90
C GLY A 178 -10.17 14.23 9.44
N TYR A 179 -11.24 14.93 9.17
CA TYR A 179 -11.75 15.13 7.82
C TYR A 179 -11.92 16.61 7.49
N ALA A 180 -11.70 16.96 6.21
CA ALA A 180 -11.88 18.31 5.71
C ALA A 180 -12.65 18.34 4.38
N LYS A 181 -13.61 19.25 4.26
CA LYS A 181 -14.11 19.72 2.97
C LYS A 181 -13.11 20.74 2.43
N VAL A 182 -12.50 20.44 1.29
CA VAL A 182 -11.48 21.30 0.71
C VAL A 182 -12.04 22.12 -0.44
N TYR A 183 -11.80 23.42 -0.40
CA TYR A 183 -12.17 24.37 -1.44
C TYR A 183 -10.94 25.08 -1.98
N LEU A 184 -10.96 25.43 -3.26
CA LEU A 184 -9.86 26.10 -3.95
C LEU A 184 -10.36 27.38 -4.62
N THR A 185 -9.60 28.47 -4.46
CA THR A 185 -9.73 29.70 -5.23
C THR A 185 -8.40 30.01 -5.91
N ILE A 186 -8.44 30.17 -7.23
CA ILE A 186 -7.35 30.69 -8.05
C ILE A 186 -7.94 31.92 -8.74
N PRO A 187 -7.52 33.15 -8.38
CA PRO A 187 -8.06 34.37 -8.97
C PRO A 187 -8.01 34.35 -10.50
N GLY A 188 -9.12 34.71 -11.12
CA GLY A 188 -9.25 34.67 -12.58
C GLY A 188 -9.59 33.30 -13.18
N GLU A 189 -9.42 32.19 -12.45
CA GLU A 189 -9.70 30.84 -12.92
C GLU A 189 -10.86 30.18 -12.18
N THR A 190 -10.75 30.07 -10.87
CA THR A 190 -11.77 29.43 -10.02
C THR A 190 -12.07 30.23 -8.77
N LYS A 191 -13.34 30.20 -8.33
CA LYS A 191 -13.78 30.85 -7.10
C LYS A 191 -14.48 29.85 -6.19
N ARG A 192 -13.86 29.52 -5.04
CA ARG A 192 -14.35 28.58 -3.98
C ARG A 192 -14.88 27.28 -4.57
N LYS A 193 -14.16 26.70 -5.52
CA LYS A 193 -14.51 25.41 -6.13
C LYS A 193 -14.28 24.31 -5.12
N SER A 194 -15.27 23.43 -4.91
CA SER A 194 -15.07 22.22 -4.11
C SER A 194 -14.07 21.29 -4.79
N VAL A 195 -13.07 20.83 -4.03
CA VAL A 195 -12.05 19.86 -4.47
C VAL A 195 -12.41 18.46 -3.98
N GLY A 196 -13.17 18.35 -2.90
CA GLY A 196 -13.66 17.08 -2.36
C GLY A 196 -13.55 16.98 -0.84
N LEU A 197 -13.82 15.78 -0.36
CA LEU A 197 -13.60 15.37 1.03
C LEU A 197 -12.21 14.73 1.16
N PHE A 198 -11.41 15.21 2.11
CA PHE A 198 -10.04 14.79 2.33
C PHE A 198 -9.86 14.27 3.76
N THR A 199 -8.96 13.30 3.94
CA THR A 199 -8.45 12.96 5.28
C THR A 199 -7.36 13.94 5.67
N VAL A 200 -7.50 14.55 6.85
CA VAL A 200 -6.48 15.43 7.46
C VAL A 200 -5.58 14.55 8.30
N VAL A 201 -4.29 14.50 7.97
CA VAL A 201 -3.32 13.62 8.66
C VAL A 201 -2.22 14.45 9.30
N GLU A 202 -2.00 14.22 10.61
CA GLU A 202 -0.93 14.85 11.37
C GLU A 202 0.44 14.50 10.78
N GLN A 203 1.28 15.50 10.55
CA GLN A 203 2.65 15.27 10.10
C GLN A 203 3.51 14.70 11.24
N LYS A 204 4.25 13.63 10.97
CA LYS A 204 5.32 13.18 11.85
C LYS A 204 6.49 14.15 11.76
N ASP A 205 6.62 15.00 12.76
CA ASP A 205 7.64 16.04 12.90
C ASP A 205 8.08 16.18 14.36
N LYS A 206 8.82 17.23 14.68
CA LYS A 206 9.29 17.50 16.05
C LYS A 206 8.14 17.67 17.06
N ARG A 207 6.94 18.13 16.63
CA ARG A 207 5.79 18.27 17.53
C ARG A 207 5.15 16.92 17.81
N PHE A 208 4.99 16.10 16.79
CA PHE A 208 4.57 14.71 16.95
C PHE A 208 5.50 13.96 17.93
N LEU A 209 6.83 14.09 17.75
CA LEU A 209 7.80 13.45 18.63
C LEU A 209 7.69 13.96 20.07
N LYS A 210 7.60 15.29 20.26
CA LYS A 210 7.47 15.87 21.61
C LYS A 210 6.19 15.40 22.30
N ARG A 211 5.07 15.30 21.58
CA ARG A 211 3.79 14.85 22.13
C ARG A 211 3.84 13.38 22.56
N ASN A 212 4.46 12.51 21.77
CA ASN A 212 4.47 11.07 22.04
C ASN A 212 5.62 10.60 22.94
N TYR A 213 6.74 11.32 22.93
CA TYR A 213 7.98 10.89 23.60
C TYR A 213 8.54 11.92 24.60
N GLY A 214 7.85 13.04 24.79
CA GLY A 214 8.35 14.15 25.63
C GLY A 214 9.54 14.92 25.05
N SER A 215 10.24 14.36 24.05
CA SER A 215 11.45 14.89 23.42
C SER A 215 11.34 14.85 21.90
N SER A 216 12.05 15.75 21.23
CA SER A 216 12.21 15.71 19.77
C SER A 216 13.67 15.54 19.33
N LYS A 217 14.54 15.10 20.26
CA LYS A 217 15.99 14.94 20.02
C LYS A 217 16.36 13.61 19.34
N GLY A 218 15.43 12.67 19.25
CA GLY A 218 15.64 11.41 18.55
C GLY A 218 15.77 11.59 17.04
N LEU A 219 16.29 10.57 16.37
CA LEU A 219 16.45 10.55 14.92
C LEU A 219 15.21 9.91 14.29
N LEU A 220 14.43 10.72 13.57
CA LEU A 220 13.30 10.27 12.77
C LEU A 220 13.72 10.11 11.31
N MET A 221 13.46 8.94 10.73
CA MET A 221 13.80 8.61 9.34
C MET A 221 12.57 8.07 8.61
N LYS A 222 12.47 8.34 7.31
CA LYS A 222 11.46 7.73 6.43
C LYS A 222 12.16 6.92 5.35
N PRO A 223 12.06 5.58 5.35
CA PRO A 223 12.69 4.74 4.34
C PRO A 223 12.24 5.08 2.92
N SER A 224 13.18 5.08 1.99
CA SER A 224 13.00 5.25 0.54
C SER A 224 13.85 4.23 -0.23
N THR A 225 13.84 2.98 0.23
CA THR A 225 14.55 1.85 -0.34
C THR A 225 13.80 0.56 -0.03
N PHE A 226 13.98 -0.49 -0.83
CA PHE A 226 13.51 -1.82 -0.46
C PHE A 226 14.43 -2.44 0.60
N GLY A 227 13.85 -3.24 1.46
CA GLY A 227 14.57 -3.94 2.52
C GLY A 227 14.77 -3.08 3.77
N LEU A 228 14.21 -3.58 4.86
CA LEU A 228 14.29 -2.94 6.16
C LEU A 228 15.69 -3.03 6.73
N PHE A 229 16.18 -1.88 7.18
CA PHE A 229 17.49 -1.76 7.77
C PHE A 229 18.59 -2.44 6.94
N ARG A 230 18.55 -2.26 5.61
CA ARG A 230 19.58 -2.77 4.74
C ARG A 230 20.93 -2.21 5.16
N TYR A 231 21.96 -3.06 5.18
CA TYR A 231 23.33 -2.64 5.42
C TYR A 231 23.94 -2.14 4.12
N PHE A 232 24.38 -0.87 4.11
CA PHE A 232 25.00 -0.20 2.97
C PHE A 232 26.51 0.04 3.17
N GLY A 233 27.16 -0.65 4.13
CA GLY A 233 28.54 -0.39 4.51
C GLY A 233 28.66 0.70 5.57
N ASP A 234 29.84 1.33 5.63
CA ASP A 234 30.19 2.30 6.68
C ASP A 234 30.11 3.76 6.20
N ASP A 235 29.51 4.01 5.03
CA ASP A 235 29.28 5.36 4.52
C ASP A 235 27.88 5.84 4.88
N TRP A 236 27.79 6.87 5.72
CA TRP A 236 26.52 7.47 6.12
C TRP A 236 25.71 8.02 4.93
N HIS A 237 26.37 8.46 3.86
CA HIS A 237 25.69 9.03 2.70
C HIS A 237 24.64 8.07 2.11
N GLU A 238 24.96 6.78 2.02
CA GLU A 238 24.06 5.76 1.53
C GLU A 238 22.81 5.59 2.44
N TYR A 239 23.01 5.69 3.76
CA TYR A 239 21.91 5.64 4.72
C TYR A 239 21.02 6.89 4.66
N GLU A 240 21.62 8.05 4.46
CA GLU A 240 20.90 9.32 4.31
C GLU A 240 19.98 9.29 3.08
N ILE A 241 20.43 8.70 1.99
CA ILE A 241 19.63 8.50 0.79
C ILE A 241 18.54 7.45 1.03
N GLY A 242 18.89 6.30 1.61
CA GLY A 242 17.97 5.17 1.79
C GLY A 242 16.94 5.36 2.90
N PHE A 243 17.29 6.05 3.98
CA PHE A 243 16.41 6.24 5.15
C PHE A 243 15.91 7.67 5.34
N VAL A 244 16.32 8.60 4.53
CA VAL A 244 15.88 10.00 4.47
C VAL A 244 15.55 10.59 5.85
N PRO A 245 16.54 11.12 6.60
CA PRO A 245 16.34 11.75 7.90
C PRO A 245 15.31 12.89 7.84
N LYS A 246 14.47 12.97 8.86
CA LYS A 246 13.47 14.04 9.05
C LYS A 246 13.80 14.94 10.25
N THR A 247 14.78 14.52 11.04
CA THR A 247 15.47 15.32 12.06
C THR A 247 16.97 15.29 11.76
N GLU A 248 17.71 16.29 12.18
CA GLU A 248 19.16 16.35 11.99
C GLU A 248 19.85 15.26 12.84
N PRO A 249 20.61 14.32 12.24
CA PRO A 249 21.28 13.25 12.98
C PRO A 249 22.56 13.71 13.65
N THR A 250 22.83 13.24 14.87
CA THR A 250 24.15 13.33 15.48
C THR A 250 25.06 12.21 14.99
N GLU A 251 26.38 12.34 15.17
CA GLU A 251 27.35 11.30 14.78
C GLU A 251 27.11 9.98 15.54
N GLU A 252 26.69 10.03 16.80
CA GLU A 252 26.33 8.86 17.58
C GLU A 252 25.08 8.15 17.01
N GLN A 253 24.07 8.94 16.57
CA GLN A 253 22.87 8.39 15.94
C GLN A 253 23.18 7.76 14.58
N LYS A 254 24.02 8.39 13.76
CA LYS A 254 24.49 7.82 12.49
C LYS A 254 25.17 6.47 12.72
N LYS A 255 26.14 6.43 13.63
CA LYS A 255 26.83 5.19 14.02
C LYS A 255 25.85 4.12 14.48
N ARG A 256 24.86 4.49 15.31
CA ARG A 256 23.86 3.57 15.83
C ARG A 256 23.01 2.93 14.73
N VAL A 257 22.64 3.69 13.70
CA VAL A 257 21.92 3.17 12.51
C VAL A 257 22.77 2.15 11.76
N MET A 258 24.03 2.48 11.46
CA MET A 258 24.96 1.60 10.72
C MET A 258 25.24 0.30 11.49
N GLU A 259 25.47 0.39 12.81
CA GLU A 259 25.70 -0.77 13.66
C GLU A 259 24.48 -1.71 13.71
N PHE A 260 23.26 -1.17 13.80
CA PHE A 260 22.07 -2.00 13.81
C PHE A 260 21.82 -2.66 12.44
N ALA A 261 22.00 -1.92 11.34
CA ALA A 261 21.93 -2.49 10.01
C ALA A 261 22.94 -3.63 9.81
N ARG A 262 24.20 -3.44 10.27
CA ARG A 262 25.22 -4.49 10.24
C ARG A 262 24.81 -5.70 11.08
N LEU A 263 24.30 -5.49 12.29
CA LEU A 263 23.84 -6.57 13.18
C LEU A 263 22.71 -7.40 12.53
N ILE A 264 21.81 -6.76 11.81
CA ILE A 264 20.72 -7.45 11.11
C ILE A 264 21.23 -8.29 9.93
N HIS A 265 22.22 -7.82 9.18
CA HIS A 265 22.59 -8.44 7.92
C HIS A 265 23.85 -9.32 8.00
N GLU A 266 24.84 -8.97 8.81
CA GLU A 266 26.15 -9.64 8.83
C GLU A 266 26.35 -10.55 10.05
N ALA A 267 25.79 -10.21 11.22
CA ALA A 267 25.98 -11.01 12.42
C ALA A 267 25.37 -12.42 12.25
N ASP A 268 26.00 -13.43 12.84
CA ASP A 268 25.37 -14.72 12.98
C ASP A 268 24.12 -14.64 13.91
N PHE A 269 23.39 -15.74 14.04
CA PHE A 269 22.16 -15.70 14.83
C PHE A 269 22.42 -15.61 16.33
N ASP A 270 23.51 -16.17 16.81
CA ASP A 270 23.87 -16.15 18.23
C ASP A 270 24.27 -14.73 18.67
N GLU A 271 25.05 -14.02 17.87
CA GLU A 271 25.39 -12.62 18.11
C GLU A 271 24.13 -11.74 18.03
N PHE A 272 23.32 -11.92 16.98
CA PHE A 272 22.08 -11.17 16.81
C PHE A 272 21.16 -11.35 18.03
N SER A 273 20.89 -12.58 18.43
CA SER A 273 19.97 -12.90 19.53
C SER A 273 20.39 -12.32 20.89
N LYS A 274 21.69 -12.10 21.10
CA LYS A 274 22.24 -11.48 22.30
C LYS A 274 22.16 -9.96 22.32
N ARG A 275 22.20 -9.31 21.14
CA ARG A 275 22.43 -7.86 21.03
C ARG A 275 21.26 -7.06 20.46
N TYR A 276 20.34 -7.69 19.71
CA TYR A 276 19.27 -6.98 19.00
C TYR A 276 18.40 -6.11 19.92
N ALA A 277 18.14 -6.58 21.16
CA ALA A 277 17.34 -5.87 22.14
C ALA A 277 18.04 -4.62 22.73
N ASP A 278 19.35 -4.47 22.53
CA ASP A 278 20.07 -3.23 22.86
C ASP A 278 19.72 -2.13 21.86
N TYR A 279 19.40 -2.51 20.61
CA TYR A 279 19.08 -1.61 19.51
C TYR A 279 17.59 -1.42 19.30
N LEU A 280 16.79 -2.47 19.48
CA LEU A 280 15.36 -2.50 19.15
C LEU A 280 14.49 -2.44 20.40
N ASP A 281 13.47 -1.60 20.39
CA ASP A 281 12.36 -1.74 21.33
C ASP A 281 11.51 -2.94 20.88
N VAL A 282 11.84 -4.10 21.43
CA VAL A 282 11.30 -5.39 20.98
C VAL A 282 9.79 -5.45 21.16
N ASP A 283 9.25 -4.98 22.28
CA ASP A 283 7.82 -5.05 22.53
C ASP A 283 7.03 -4.11 21.62
N GLN A 284 7.53 -2.88 21.40
CA GLN A 284 6.95 -1.95 20.45
C GLN A 284 6.98 -2.51 19.02
N PHE A 285 8.07 -3.17 18.63
CA PHE A 285 8.19 -3.80 17.31
C PHE A 285 7.20 -4.96 17.12
N LEU A 286 7.05 -5.84 18.12
CA LEU A 286 6.10 -6.95 18.04
C LEU A 286 4.65 -6.46 17.97
N ARG A 287 4.29 -5.41 18.74
CA ARG A 287 2.98 -4.74 18.61
C ARG A 287 2.78 -4.12 17.25
N PHE A 288 3.80 -3.46 16.70
CA PHE A 288 3.74 -2.87 15.37
C PHE A 288 3.51 -3.93 14.29
N LEU A 289 4.20 -5.09 14.38
CA LEU A 289 3.95 -6.23 13.50
C LEU A 289 2.51 -6.74 13.63
N ALA A 290 2.02 -6.91 14.86
CA ALA A 290 0.68 -7.39 15.13
C ALA A 290 -0.40 -6.43 14.56
N CYS A 291 -0.23 -5.12 14.71
CA CYS A 291 -1.13 -4.14 14.09
C CYS A 291 -1.14 -4.26 12.56
N ASN A 292 0.04 -4.33 11.92
CA ASN A 292 0.11 -4.51 10.47
C ASN A 292 -0.52 -5.83 10.00
N ALA A 293 -0.37 -6.90 10.80
CA ALA A 293 -0.98 -8.19 10.51
C ALA A 293 -2.51 -8.12 10.57
N VAL A 294 -3.09 -7.54 11.61
CA VAL A 294 -4.57 -7.47 11.73
C VAL A 294 -5.20 -6.59 10.67
N VAL A 295 -4.60 -5.45 10.33
CA VAL A 295 -5.13 -4.57 9.27
C VAL A 295 -4.71 -4.99 7.85
N CYS A 296 -3.84 -6.00 7.71
CA CYS A 296 -3.32 -6.47 6.43
C CYS A 296 -2.90 -5.32 5.51
N ASN A 297 -1.97 -4.47 5.96
CA ASN A 297 -1.41 -3.42 5.12
C ASN A 297 -0.14 -3.94 4.42
N LEU A 298 -0.29 -4.29 3.15
CA LEU A 298 0.80 -4.81 2.32
C LEU A 298 1.54 -3.71 1.55
N ASP A 299 0.98 -2.50 1.44
CA ASP A 299 1.69 -1.32 0.91
C ASP A 299 2.54 -0.64 2.00
N SER A 300 3.07 -1.42 2.92
CA SER A 300 3.85 -0.90 4.04
C SER A 300 5.02 -1.80 4.38
N PHE A 301 5.29 -1.92 5.67
CA PHE A 301 6.38 -2.67 6.23
C PHE A 301 6.49 -4.13 5.74
N PHE A 302 5.35 -4.84 5.57
CA PHE A 302 5.37 -6.23 5.12
C PHE A 302 5.69 -6.39 3.64
N GLY A 303 5.20 -5.51 2.78
CA GLY A 303 5.43 -5.58 1.35
C GLY A 303 6.74 -4.92 0.94
N GLY A 304 6.70 -3.74 0.36
CA GLY A 304 7.89 -3.04 -0.16
C GLY A 304 8.79 -2.38 0.88
N SER A 305 8.62 -2.65 2.19
CA SER A 305 9.37 -1.98 3.27
C SER A 305 9.25 -0.46 3.26
N GLN A 306 8.14 0.06 2.76
CA GLN A 306 7.82 1.49 2.68
C GLN A 306 6.73 1.87 3.68
N ASN A 307 6.22 3.08 3.55
CA ASN A 307 5.07 3.60 4.27
C ASN A 307 5.11 3.36 5.78
N HIS A 308 6.28 3.61 6.35
CA HIS A 308 6.51 3.67 7.78
C HIS A 308 7.60 4.68 8.10
N TYR A 309 7.74 5.02 9.36
CA TYR A 309 8.90 5.75 9.88
C TYR A 309 9.67 4.87 10.84
N ILE A 310 10.96 5.12 10.91
CA ILE A 310 11.87 4.55 11.90
C ILE A 310 12.28 5.68 12.84
N TYR A 311 12.17 5.47 14.12
CA TYR A 311 12.54 6.45 15.13
C TYR A 311 13.54 5.87 16.11
N LEU A 312 14.75 6.43 16.16
CA LEU A 312 15.70 6.17 17.21
C LEU A 312 15.36 7.10 18.37
N GLU A 313 14.75 6.54 19.40
CA GLU A 313 14.26 7.29 20.57
C GLU A 313 15.45 7.80 21.42
N SER A 314 15.36 9.05 21.88
CA SER A 314 16.49 9.76 22.47
C SER A 314 16.88 9.32 23.89
N GLU A 315 15.97 8.72 24.67
CA GLU A 315 16.22 8.31 26.05
C GLU A 315 16.64 6.84 26.12
N SER A 316 15.88 5.95 25.47
CA SER A 316 16.17 4.52 25.43
C SER A 316 17.29 4.16 24.45
N ASN A 317 17.59 5.02 23.49
CA ASN A 317 18.52 4.80 22.38
C ASN A 317 18.18 3.51 21.59
N ARG A 318 16.88 3.23 21.41
CA ARG A 318 16.33 2.08 20.71
C ARG A 318 15.46 2.49 19.54
N PHE A 319 15.50 1.68 18.49
CA PHE A 319 14.67 1.88 17.31
C PHE A 319 13.23 1.46 17.58
N GLN A 320 12.30 2.29 17.11
CA GLN A 320 10.86 2.06 17.10
C GLN A 320 10.31 2.28 15.70
N PHE A 321 9.19 1.62 15.37
CA PHE A 321 8.54 1.69 14.07
C PHE A 321 7.19 2.36 14.17
N LEU A 322 6.89 3.28 13.26
CA LEU A 322 5.68 4.09 13.29
C LEU A 322 4.92 3.97 11.95
N PRO A 323 3.60 3.74 11.96
CA PRO A 323 2.82 3.58 10.74
C PRO A 323 2.75 4.89 9.93
N TRP A 324 2.68 4.77 8.61
CA TRP A 324 2.46 5.87 7.69
C TRP A 324 1.74 5.40 6.43
N ASP A 325 0.88 6.26 5.85
CA ASP A 325 0.19 6.01 4.56
C ASP A 325 -0.65 4.72 4.62
N MET A 326 -1.74 4.76 5.40
CA MET A 326 -2.50 3.57 5.78
C MET A 326 -3.77 3.37 4.92
N ASP A 327 -3.90 4.05 3.80
CA ASP A 327 -5.06 4.00 2.91
C ASP A 327 -5.24 2.65 2.19
N HIS A 328 -4.18 1.85 2.09
CA HIS A 328 -4.19 0.47 1.59
C HIS A 328 -4.38 -0.61 2.66
N SER A 329 -4.75 -0.23 3.88
CA SER A 329 -5.09 -1.18 4.95
C SER A 329 -6.40 -1.94 4.67
N PHE A 330 -6.71 -2.92 5.51
CA PHE A 330 -7.87 -3.82 5.39
C PHE A 330 -7.85 -4.60 4.07
N GLY A 331 -6.65 -5.05 3.68
CA GLY A 331 -6.44 -5.86 2.49
C GLY A 331 -6.68 -5.14 1.16
N ALA A 332 -6.62 -3.80 1.14
CA ALA A 332 -6.90 -3.03 -0.07
C ALA A 332 -5.77 -3.00 -1.09
N PHE A 333 -4.53 -3.39 -0.73
CA PHE A 333 -3.39 -3.34 -1.64
C PHE A 333 -3.45 -4.46 -2.69
N HIS A 334 -3.97 -4.14 -3.86
CA HIS A 334 -4.25 -5.11 -4.93
C HIS A 334 -3.01 -5.64 -5.67
N MET A 335 -1.86 -5.01 -5.54
CA MET A 335 -0.62 -5.44 -6.21
C MET A 335 -0.02 -6.71 -5.62
N MET A 336 -0.48 -7.18 -4.46
CA MET A 336 0.01 -8.39 -3.80
C MET A 336 -1.14 -9.33 -3.46
N GLY A 337 -1.09 -10.53 -4.01
CA GLY A 337 -2.06 -11.61 -3.74
C GLY A 337 -3.51 -11.32 -4.19
N THR A 338 -4.34 -12.33 -4.12
CA THR A 338 -5.78 -12.21 -4.35
C THR A 338 -6.49 -11.58 -3.15
N PRO A 339 -7.74 -11.08 -3.28
CA PRO A 339 -8.53 -10.62 -2.14
C PRO A 339 -8.62 -11.67 -1.01
N ASP A 340 -8.80 -12.93 -1.36
CA ASP A 340 -8.90 -14.03 -0.40
C ASP A 340 -7.56 -14.29 0.31
N ALA A 341 -6.46 -14.27 -0.42
CA ALA A 341 -5.13 -14.41 0.16
C ALA A 341 -4.80 -13.26 1.12
N ARG A 342 -5.24 -12.03 0.80
CA ARG A 342 -5.04 -10.87 1.68
C ARG A 342 -5.82 -10.97 3.00
N ARG A 343 -7.09 -11.42 2.96
CA ARG A 343 -7.85 -11.63 4.21
C ARG A 343 -7.35 -12.81 5.02
N ASP A 344 -6.82 -13.85 4.35
CA ASP A 344 -6.21 -15.03 4.98
C ASP A 344 -4.68 -14.93 5.12
N LEU A 345 -4.14 -13.71 5.12
CA LEU A 345 -2.71 -13.46 5.20
C LEU A 345 -2.09 -14.15 6.41
N SER A 346 -0.99 -14.89 6.18
CA SER A 346 -0.24 -15.58 7.23
C SER A 346 0.26 -14.58 8.28
N ILE A 347 0.01 -14.87 9.55
CA ILE A 347 0.53 -14.07 10.66
C ILE A 347 2.03 -14.28 10.86
N ASP A 348 2.53 -15.46 10.59
CA ASP A 348 3.94 -15.82 10.79
C ASP A 348 4.82 -15.49 9.59
N ARG A 349 4.28 -15.58 8.39
CA ARG A 349 4.99 -15.34 7.14
C ARG A 349 4.10 -14.63 6.12
N PRO A 350 3.82 -13.34 6.33
CA PRO A 350 2.87 -12.59 5.48
C PRO A 350 3.31 -12.48 4.03
N VAL A 351 4.64 -12.44 3.77
CA VAL A 351 5.19 -12.32 2.41
C VAL A 351 6.10 -13.49 2.08
N THR A 352 6.19 -13.82 0.79
CA THR A 352 7.02 -14.92 0.28
C THR A 352 8.52 -14.60 0.35
N ASP A 353 8.87 -13.31 0.23
CA ASP A 353 10.24 -12.85 0.27
C ASP A 353 10.83 -12.88 1.67
N LYS A 354 12.17 -12.93 1.75
CA LYS A 354 12.87 -12.84 3.03
C LYS A 354 12.76 -11.44 3.61
N HIS A 355 12.43 -11.40 4.88
CA HIS A 355 12.33 -10.16 5.65
C HIS A 355 13.29 -10.19 6.83
N PRO A 356 14.58 -9.84 6.64
CA PRO A 356 15.66 -10.16 7.58
C PRO A 356 15.38 -9.80 9.03
N ILE A 357 14.83 -8.61 9.30
CA ILE A 357 14.56 -8.18 10.69
C ILE A 357 13.39 -8.96 11.30
N ILE A 358 12.30 -9.20 10.54
CA ILE A 358 11.13 -9.96 11.04
C ILE A 358 11.55 -11.40 11.32
N ASP A 359 12.16 -12.06 10.33
CA ASP A 359 12.55 -13.47 10.42
C ASP A 359 13.49 -13.72 11.60
N ARG A 360 14.47 -12.82 11.79
CA ARG A 360 15.44 -12.95 12.89
C ARG A 360 14.83 -12.65 14.25
N VAL A 361 14.01 -11.60 14.37
CA VAL A 361 13.37 -11.24 15.64
C VAL A 361 12.38 -12.33 16.09
N LEU A 362 11.52 -12.82 15.18
CA LEU A 362 10.56 -13.87 15.52
C LEU A 362 11.22 -15.22 15.80
N ARG A 363 12.43 -15.47 15.28
CA ARG A 363 13.21 -16.68 15.58
C ARG A 363 13.81 -16.67 16.99
N VAL A 364 14.00 -15.49 17.62
CA VAL A 364 14.50 -15.44 19.00
C VAL A 364 13.48 -16.07 19.94
N PRO A 365 13.88 -17.03 20.81
CA PRO A 365 12.95 -17.72 21.71
C PRO A 365 12.10 -16.74 22.53
N GLY A 366 10.80 -17.02 22.60
CA GLY A 366 9.81 -16.23 23.33
C GLY A 366 9.23 -15.02 22.55
N ASN A 367 9.85 -14.58 21.45
CA ASN A 367 9.34 -13.43 20.70
C ASN A 367 8.11 -13.78 19.87
N LYS A 368 8.08 -14.97 19.27
CA LYS A 368 6.92 -15.42 18.51
C LYS A 368 5.70 -15.58 19.41
N GLU A 369 5.86 -16.15 20.58
CA GLU A 369 4.82 -16.31 21.57
C GLU A 369 4.28 -14.95 22.06
N ARG A 370 5.17 -13.99 22.29
CA ARG A 370 4.78 -12.61 22.64
C ARG A 370 4.02 -11.92 21.50
N TYR A 371 4.46 -12.10 20.27
CA TYR A 371 3.79 -11.58 19.09
C TYR A 371 2.38 -12.17 18.93
N HIS A 372 2.24 -13.50 19.09
CA HIS A 372 0.94 -14.19 19.08
C HIS A 372 0.04 -13.71 20.23
N ALA A 373 0.59 -13.49 21.43
CA ALA A 373 -0.16 -12.92 22.55
C ALA A 373 -0.71 -11.51 22.25
N HIS A 374 0.06 -10.68 21.54
CA HIS A 374 -0.45 -9.37 21.06
C HIS A 374 -1.58 -9.54 20.04
N LEU A 375 -1.46 -10.48 19.09
CA LEU A 375 -2.54 -10.76 18.13
C LEU A 375 -3.82 -11.22 18.84
N GLU A 376 -3.70 -12.13 19.81
CA GLU A 376 -4.84 -12.60 20.60
C GLU A 376 -5.49 -11.48 21.42
N ASP A 377 -4.68 -10.64 22.09
CA ASP A 377 -5.18 -9.45 22.79
C ASP A 377 -5.92 -8.50 21.84
N TYR A 378 -5.38 -8.25 20.63
CA TYR A 378 -5.98 -7.35 19.67
C TYR A 378 -7.32 -7.85 19.12
N LEU A 379 -7.49 -9.16 18.93
CA LEU A 379 -8.78 -9.74 18.57
C LEU A 379 -9.87 -9.50 19.63
N ASN A 380 -9.48 -9.29 20.89
CA ASN A 380 -10.39 -9.08 22.01
C ASN A 380 -10.48 -7.60 22.45
N THR A 381 -9.69 -6.70 21.84
CA THR A 381 -9.60 -5.29 22.27
C THR A 381 -9.70 -4.32 21.08
N VAL A 382 -8.58 -4.03 20.40
CA VAL A 382 -8.50 -2.98 19.38
C VAL A 382 -9.05 -3.42 18.02
N PHE A 383 -9.08 -4.72 17.76
CA PHE A 383 -9.66 -5.32 16.56
C PHE A 383 -10.84 -6.25 16.89
N ASP A 384 -11.51 -5.98 18.03
CA ASP A 384 -12.78 -6.61 18.37
C ASP A 384 -13.84 -6.27 17.31
N GLU A 385 -14.72 -7.22 16.99
CA GLU A 385 -15.65 -7.11 15.86
C GLU A 385 -16.68 -6.01 16.07
N ASP A 386 -17.35 -6.03 17.22
CA ASP A 386 -18.39 -5.04 17.54
C ASP A 386 -17.79 -3.64 17.63
N LYS A 387 -16.60 -3.52 18.22
CA LYS A 387 -15.87 -2.27 18.32
C LYS A 387 -15.49 -1.73 16.94
N MET A 388 -14.95 -2.57 16.07
CA MET A 388 -14.59 -2.17 14.70
C MET A 388 -15.82 -1.80 13.88
N PHE A 389 -16.91 -2.53 14.02
CA PHE A 389 -18.17 -2.22 13.34
C PHE A 389 -18.73 -0.88 13.81
N GLY A 390 -18.74 -0.63 15.11
CA GLY A 390 -19.17 0.66 15.67
C GLY A 390 -18.34 1.83 15.13
N LYS A 391 -17.02 1.68 14.99
CA LYS A 391 -16.14 2.71 14.38
C LYS A 391 -16.45 2.91 12.90
N ILE A 392 -16.60 1.83 12.12
CA ILE A 392 -16.96 1.89 10.70
C ILE A 392 -18.29 2.62 10.52
N GLU A 393 -19.28 2.35 11.37
CA GLU A 393 -20.60 2.99 11.33
C GLU A 393 -20.53 4.47 11.71
N SER A 394 -19.82 4.80 12.78
CA SER A 394 -19.67 6.20 13.25
C SER A 394 -18.98 7.06 12.20
N VAL A 395 -17.79 6.64 11.73
CA VAL A 395 -17.06 7.38 10.70
C VAL A 395 -17.83 7.37 9.37
N GLY A 396 -18.46 6.25 9.02
CA GLY A 396 -19.29 6.13 7.83
C GLY A 396 -20.45 7.12 7.84
N ALA A 397 -21.15 7.27 8.97
CA ALA A 397 -22.23 8.25 9.14
C ALA A 397 -21.73 9.70 9.00
N LEU A 398 -20.54 10.00 9.53
CA LEU A 398 -19.92 11.33 9.41
C LEU A 398 -19.61 11.69 7.96
N VAL A 399 -18.99 10.79 7.19
CA VAL A 399 -18.48 11.09 5.84
C VAL A 399 -19.54 10.91 4.75
N ARG A 400 -20.53 10.02 4.91
CA ARG A 400 -21.55 9.70 3.90
C ARG A 400 -22.23 10.92 3.25
N PRO A 401 -22.69 11.94 3.99
CA PRO A 401 -23.33 13.13 3.38
C PRO A 401 -22.40 13.91 2.45
N LEU A 402 -21.09 13.69 2.51
CA LEU A 402 -20.04 14.45 1.84
C LEU A 402 -19.34 13.66 0.73
N VAL A 403 -19.63 12.37 0.59
CA VAL A 403 -19.00 11.48 -0.41
C VAL A 403 -19.19 12.00 -1.84
N SER A 404 -20.37 12.56 -2.14
CA SER A 404 -20.70 13.14 -3.45
C SER A 404 -19.74 14.29 -3.87
N LEU A 405 -19.09 14.97 -2.92
CA LEU A 405 -18.09 15.99 -3.20
C LEU A 405 -16.90 15.45 -3.99
N ASN A 406 -16.64 14.14 -3.92
CA ASN A 406 -15.57 13.47 -4.63
C ASN A 406 -15.90 13.15 -6.10
N GLY A 407 -17.16 13.33 -6.52
CA GLY A 407 -17.60 13.12 -7.91
C GLY A 407 -17.43 11.69 -8.43
N GLY A 408 -17.53 11.51 -9.75
CA GLY A 408 -17.10 10.28 -10.44
C GLY A 408 -17.66 8.95 -9.89
N GLY A 409 -18.93 8.91 -9.42
CA GLY A 409 -19.53 7.69 -8.86
C GLY A 409 -18.99 7.29 -7.48
N ALA A 410 -18.43 8.25 -6.71
CA ALA A 410 -17.87 8.02 -5.39
C ALA A 410 -18.88 7.40 -4.42
N GLU A 411 -20.15 7.83 -4.47
CA GLU A 411 -21.23 7.29 -3.61
C GLU A 411 -21.45 5.79 -3.86
N ALA A 412 -21.53 5.39 -5.13
CA ALA A 412 -21.73 3.97 -5.46
C ALA A 412 -20.52 3.11 -5.04
N ARG A 413 -19.28 3.63 -5.15
CA ARG A 413 -18.09 2.92 -4.66
C ARG A 413 -18.07 2.85 -3.14
N PHE A 414 -18.45 3.92 -2.47
CA PHE A 414 -18.57 3.97 -1.01
C PHE A 414 -19.60 2.95 -0.49
N ASP A 415 -20.78 2.89 -1.12
CA ASP A 415 -21.84 1.96 -0.73
C ASP A 415 -21.39 0.50 -0.89
N ARG A 416 -20.63 0.17 -1.93
CA ARG A 416 -20.08 -1.18 -2.12
C ARG A 416 -19.11 -1.58 -1.02
N VAL A 417 -18.25 -0.67 -0.59
CA VAL A 417 -17.26 -0.95 0.48
C VAL A 417 -17.92 -1.07 1.85
N LEU A 418 -19.14 -0.54 2.02
CA LEU A 418 -19.95 -0.69 3.23
C LEU A 418 -21.00 -1.79 3.13
N ALA A 419 -21.11 -2.48 1.99
CA ALA A 419 -22.02 -3.60 1.83
C ALA A 419 -21.68 -4.75 2.82
N GLU A 420 -22.65 -5.61 3.10
CA GLU A 420 -22.46 -6.77 3.98
C GLU A 420 -21.69 -7.89 3.27
N GLU A 421 -21.95 -8.08 1.97
CA GLU A 421 -21.35 -9.14 1.16
C GLU A 421 -20.42 -8.60 0.09
N PRO A 422 -19.32 -9.31 -0.22
CA PRO A 422 -18.41 -8.91 -1.27
C PRO A 422 -19.07 -9.01 -2.65
N SER A 423 -18.82 -8.01 -3.49
CA SER A 423 -19.09 -8.07 -4.93
C SER A 423 -17.81 -8.54 -5.68
N TRP A 424 -17.86 -8.56 -7.00
CA TRP A 424 -16.78 -8.98 -7.90
C TRP A 424 -15.49 -8.12 -7.85
N GLU A 425 -15.40 -7.17 -6.93
CA GLU A 425 -14.34 -6.18 -6.92
C GLU A 425 -13.13 -6.63 -6.11
N GLU A 426 -11.98 -6.06 -6.42
CA GLU A 426 -10.67 -6.37 -5.82
C GLU A 426 -10.55 -6.00 -4.33
N GLN A 427 -11.49 -5.21 -3.81
CA GLN A 427 -11.51 -4.77 -2.41
C GLN A 427 -12.73 -5.31 -1.68
N HIS A 428 -12.51 -6.00 -0.59
CA HIS A 428 -13.59 -6.46 0.27
C HIS A 428 -14.29 -5.31 1.00
N PRO A 429 -15.61 -5.45 1.26
CA PRO A 429 -16.30 -4.59 2.22
C PRO A 429 -15.60 -4.61 3.58
N LEU A 430 -15.56 -3.46 4.26
CA LEU A 430 -14.78 -3.31 5.49
C LEU A 430 -15.22 -4.27 6.59
N LYS A 431 -16.53 -4.39 6.85
CA LYS A 431 -17.06 -5.30 7.88
C LYS A 431 -16.77 -6.75 7.54
N PHE A 432 -17.00 -7.14 6.29
CA PHE A 432 -16.67 -8.49 5.81
C PHE A 432 -15.19 -8.82 6.00
N PHE A 433 -14.28 -7.88 5.64
CA PHE A 433 -12.86 -8.05 5.87
C PHE A 433 -12.56 -8.27 7.36
N VAL A 434 -13.11 -7.43 8.25
CA VAL A 434 -12.89 -7.54 9.71
C VAL A 434 -13.27 -8.93 10.20
N THR A 435 -14.49 -9.39 9.90
CA THR A 435 -14.97 -10.72 10.31
C THR A 435 -14.03 -11.81 9.80
N LYS A 436 -13.75 -11.84 8.49
CA LYS A 436 -12.93 -12.91 7.88
C LYS A 436 -11.48 -12.88 8.33
N ARG A 437 -10.90 -11.70 8.52
CA ARG A 437 -9.55 -11.56 9.04
C ARG A 437 -9.44 -12.06 10.48
N ARG A 438 -10.42 -11.76 11.32
CA ARG A 438 -10.50 -12.27 12.70
C ARG A 438 -10.59 -13.80 12.73
N GLU A 439 -11.47 -14.39 11.91
CA GLU A 439 -11.61 -15.85 11.76
C GLU A 439 -10.26 -16.47 11.35
N SER A 440 -9.60 -15.91 10.34
CA SER A 440 -8.30 -16.39 9.86
C SER A 440 -7.22 -16.32 10.92
N ILE A 441 -7.06 -15.18 11.61
CA ILE A 441 -6.06 -15.03 12.67
C ILE A 441 -6.32 -16.01 13.80
N ARG A 442 -7.58 -16.20 14.23
CA ARG A 442 -7.95 -17.17 15.26
C ARG A 442 -7.57 -18.58 14.85
N ALA A 443 -7.93 -19.00 13.65
CA ALA A 443 -7.58 -20.33 13.14
C ALA A 443 -6.05 -20.56 13.08
N GLN A 444 -5.29 -19.53 12.76
CA GLN A 444 -3.82 -19.60 12.74
C GLN A 444 -3.23 -19.68 14.15
N LEU A 445 -3.74 -18.91 15.12
CA LEU A 445 -3.31 -18.97 16.51
C LEU A 445 -3.64 -20.35 17.15
N ASP A 446 -4.77 -20.94 16.77
CA ASP A 446 -5.20 -22.28 17.23
C ASP A 446 -4.47 -23.42 16.49
N GLY A 447 -3.58 -23.10 15.52
CA GLY A 447 -2.84 -24.08 14.73
C GLY A 447 -3.69 -24.86 13.71
N LEU A 448 -4.90 -24.38 13.39
CA LEU A 448 -5.82 -24.99 12.43
C LEU A 448 -5.53 -24.55 10.97
N SER A 449 -4.81 -23.46 10.78
CA SER A 449 -4.40 -22.91 9.49
C SER A 449 -2.99 -22.31 9.61
N SER A 450 -2.28 -22.19 8.48
CA SER A 450 -1.02 -21.41 8.39
C SER A 450 -1.22 -20.04 7.75
N GLY A 451 -2.43 -19.76 7.25
CA GLY A 451 -2.69 -18.62 6.40
C GLY A 451 -1.95 -18.69 5.06
N GLN A 452 -2.04 -17.64 4.27
CA GLN A 452 -1.42 -17.54 2.96
C GLN A 452 -0.30 -16.49 2.96
N SER A 453 0.85 -16.81 2.35
CA SER A 453 1.89 -15.84 2.06
C SER A 453 1.67 -15.25 0.68
N VAL A 454 1.90 -13.94 0.52
CA VAL A 454 1.73 -13.23 -0.75
C VAL A 454 3.05 -12.64 -1.24
N GLY A 455 3.19 -12.44 -2.55
CA GLY A 455 4.37 -11.84 -3.18
C GLY A 455 3.98 -10.70 -4.11
N PHE A 456 4.96 -9.88 -4.49
CA PHE A 456 4.78 -8.87 -5.53
C PHE A 456 4.44 -9.53 -6.86
N GLY A 457 3.45 -8.96 -7.55
CA GLY A 457 3.17 -9.33 -8.93
C GLY A 457 1.80 -9.95 -9.16
N GLY A 458 0.94 -10.15 -8.17
CA GLY A 458 -0.43 -10.71 -8.41
C GLY A 458 -0.45 -12.01 -9.24
N PHE A 459 0.70 -12.38 -9.79
CA PHE A 459 0.90 -13.65 -10.47
C PHE A 459 1.07 -14.70 -9.38
N PRO A 460 0.20 -15.70 -9.37
CA PRO A 460 0.46 -16.89 -8.59
C PRO A 460 1.89 -17.33 -8.88
N ASP A 461 2.59 -17.83 -7.86
CA ASP A 461 3.95 -18.34 -8.01
C ASP A 461 4.08 -19.11 -9.34
N ILE A 462 4.85 -18.56 -10.29
CA ILE A 462 5.04 -19.20 -11.60
C ILE A 462 5.48 -20.64 -11.40
N GLY A 463 6.15 -20.95 -10.29
CA GLY A 463 6.54 -22.30 -9.92
C GLY A 463 5.37 -23.28 -9.84
N GLN A 464 4.21 -22.86 -9.35
CA GLN A 464 3.01 -23.73 -9.33
C GLN A 464 2.42 -23.98 -10.73
N PHE A 465 2.70 -23.10 -11.71
CA PHE A 465 2.28 -23.28 -13.11
C PHE A 465 3.32 -24.01 -13.95
N ILE A 466 4.58 -24.11 -13.51
CA ILE A 466 5.63 -24.81 -14.27
C ILE A 466 5.19 -26.23 -14.67
N PRO A 467 4.63 -27.08 -13.78
CA PRO A 467 4.14 -28.39 -14.18
C PRO A 467 3.06 -28.33 -15.27
N TRP A 468 2.15 -27.35 -15.17
CA TRP A 468 1.07 -27.14 -16.14
C TRP A 468 1.59 -26.64 -17.48
N ILE A 469 2.55 -25.71 -17.45
CA ILE A 469 3.22 -25.18 -18.65
C ILE A 469 3.98 -26.32 -19.34
N ILE A 470 4.74 -27.10 -18.60
CA ILE A 470 5.47 -28.26 -19.14
C ILE A 470 4.48 -29.26 -19.73
N SER A 471 3.40 -29.60 -19.05
CA SER A 471 2.37 -30.51 -19.53
C SER A 471 1.71 -29.99 -20.81
N ALA A 472 1.39 -28.70 -20.89
CA ALA A 472 0.85 -28.09 -22.11
C ALA A 472 1.85 -28.14 -23.27
N LEU A 473 3.13 -27.85 -23.03
CA LEU A 473 4.18 -27.92 -24.04
C LEU A 473 4.38 -29.36 -24.55
N VAL A 474 4.36 -30.36 -23.67
CA VAL A 474 4.43 -31.77 -24.05
C VAL A 474 3.22 -32.14 -24.90
N LEU A 475 2.01 -31.78 -24.54
CA LEU A 475 0.79 -32.00 -25.32
C LEU A 475 0.86 -31.33 -26.70
N LEU A 476 1.32 -30.08 -26.76
CA LEU A 476 1.54 -29.37 -28.02
C LEU A 476 2.54 -30.09 -28.93
N PHE A 477 3.65 -30.55 -28.35
CA PHE A 477 4.67 -31.30 -29.08
C PHE A 477 4.12 -32.64 -29.63
N LEU A 478 3.38 -33.38 -28.81
CA LEU A 478 2.72 -34.64 -29.25
C LEU A 478 1.69 -34.36 -30.35
N ASN A 479 0.91 -33.26 -30.23
CA ASN A 479 -0.02 -32.85 -31.27
C ASN A 479 0.71 -32.54 -32.59
N ALA A 480 1.85 -31.83 -32.54
CA ALA A 480 2.65 -31.54 -33.73
C ALA A 480 3.14 -32.81 -34.43
N ILE A 481 3.61 -33.82 -33.66
CA ILE A 481 3.97 -35.12 -34.19
C ILE A 481 2.76 -35.79 -34.84
N GLY A 482 1.62 -35.85 -34.15
CA GLY A 482 0.38 -36.41 -34.66
C GLY A 482 -0.11 -35.73 -35.95
N TRP A 483 0.02 -34.41 -35.99
CA TRP A 483 -0.34 -33.59 -37.15
C TRP A 483 0.52 -33.95 -38.38
N ILE A 484 1.84 -33.92 -38.22
CA ILE A 484 2.77 -34.29 -39.30
C ILE A 484 2.50 -35.72 -39.76
N TRP A 485 2.36 -36.67 -38.82
CA TRP A 485 2.04 -38.05 -39.14
C TRP A 485 0.70 -38.19 -39.88
N GLY A 486 -0.34 -37.48 -39.42
CA GLY A 486 -1.65 -37.42 -40.05
C GLY A 486 -1.59 -36.93 -41.49
N ILE A 487 -0.81 -35.89 -41.77
CA ILE A 487 -0.60 -35.34 -43.11
C ILE A 487 0.05 -36.43 -44.01
N VAL A 488 1.14 -37.04 -43.55
CA VAL A 488 1.85 -38.08 -44.33
C VAL A 488 0.94 -39.26 -44.63
N VAL A 489 0.21 -39.77 -43.65
CA VAL A 489 -0.73 -40.87 -43.81
C VAL A 489 -1.90 -40.50 -44.71
N GLY A 490 -2.44 -39.27 -44.56
CA GLY A 490 -3.52 -38.77 -45.40
C GLY A 490 -3.14 -38.69 -46.87
N PHE A 491 -1.97 -38.15 -47.20
CA PHE A 491 -1.48 -38.09 -48.59
C PHE A 491 -1.16 -39.47 -49.18
N ARG A 492 -0.80 -40.45 -48.38
CA ARG A 492 -0.66 -41.85 -48.84
C ARG A 492 -1.99 -42.48 -49.28
N GLY A 493 -3.10 -41.99 -48.76
CA GLY A 493 -4.43 -42.47 -49.09
C GLY A 493 -5.13 -41.70 -50.18
N SER A 494 -5.12 -40.38 -50.12
CA SER A 494 -5.63 -39.47 -51.14
C SER A 494 -5.18 -38.04 -50.87
N THR A 495 -5.08 -37.21 -51.93
CA THR A 495 -4.73 -35.79 -51.83
C THR A 495 -5.73 -35.00 -50.98
N LEU A 496 -7.04 -35.34 -51.09
CA LEU A 496 -8.09 -34.68 -50.28
C LEU A 496 -7.88 -34.88 -48.80
N TRP A 497 -7.62 -36.10 -48.35
CA TRP A 497 -7.39 -36.41 -46.92
C TRP A 497 -6.08 -35.84 -46.40
N GLY A 498 -5.05 -35.77 -47.24
CA GLY A 498 -3.80 -35.09 -46.92
C GLY A 498 -4.05 -33.61 -46.62
N CYS A 499 -4.80 -32.93 -47.50
CA CYS A 499 -5.19 -31.52 -47.31
C CYS A 499 -6.08 -31.34 -46.07
N LEU A 500 -7.08 -32.17 -45.86
CA LEU A 500 -7.94 -32.11 -44.68
C LEU A 500 -7.14 -32.24 -43.36
N ASN A 501 -6.12 -33.11 -43.35
CA ASN A 501 -5.26 -33.28 -42.18
C ASN A 501 -4.37 -32.05 -41.90
N ILE A 502 -4.08 -31.23 -42.90
CA ILE A 502 -3.36 -29.97 -42.68
C ILE A 502 -4.21 -28.99 -41.84
N PHE A 503 -5.51 -28.85 -42.16
CA PHE A 503 -6.36 -27.81 -41.61
C PHE A 503 -7.20 -28.23 -40.40
N PHE A 504 -7.50 -29.55 -40.26
CA PHE A 504 -8.44 -30.05 -39.26
C PHE A 504 -7.83 -31.07 -38.28
N SER A 505 -6.54 -30.96 -38.00
CA SER A 505 -5.90 -31.76 -36.94
C SER A 505 -6.36 -31.27 -35.53
N PRO A 506 -6.55 -32.20 -34.58
CA PRO A 506 -6.33 -33.66 -34.65
C PRO A 506 -7.54 -34.45 -35.14
N TRP A 507 -8.65 -33.82 -35.50
CA TRP A 507 -9.90 -34.50 -35.82
C TRP A 507 -9.88 -35.26 -37.14
N ALA A 508 -9.32 -34.65 -38.20
CA ALA A 508 -9.29 -35.28 -39.50
C ALA A 508 -8.45 -36.59 -39.53
N PRO A 509 -7.26 -36.67 -38.91
CA PRO A 509 -6.53 -37.95 -38.80
C PRO A 509 -7.30 -39.02 -38.02
N ALA A 510 -8.05 -38.63 -36.97
CA ALA A 510 -8.89 -39.57 -36.23
C ALA A 510 -10.01 -40.12 -37.11
N ILE A 511 -10.76 -39.28 -37.79
CA ILE A 511 -11.85 -39.69 -38.69
C ILE A 511 -11.29 -40.55 -39.83
N TYR A 512 -10.21 -40.14 -40.48
CA TYR A 512 -9.59 -40.88 -41.56
C TYR A 512 -9.18 -42.29 -41.17
N GLY A 513 -8.46 -42.43 -40.04
CA GLY A 513 -7.95 -43.71 -39.58
C GLY A 513 -9.02 -44.67 -39.04
N PHE A 514 -10.09 -44.18 -38.43
CA PHE A 514 -11.15 -45.02 -37.89
C PHE A 514 -12.27 -45.34 -38.90
N ALA A 515 -12.67 -44.34 -39.70
CA ALA A 515 -13.88 -44.45 -40.51
C ALA A 515 -13.59 -44.65 -42.01
N VAL A 516 -12.42 -44.19 -42.56
CA VAL A 516 -12.17 -44.15 -43.98
C VAL A 516 -11.14 -45.21 -44.41
N ARG A 517 -9.96 -45.22 -43.83
CA ARG A 517 -8.85 -46.15 -44.20
C ARG A 517 -8.17 -46.72 -42.97
N ARG A 518 -8.80 -47.72 -42.38
CA ARG A 518 -8.33 -48.39 -41.16
C ARG A 518 -6.99 -49.10 -41.34
N ASP A 519 -6.74 -49.60 -42.55
CA ASP A 519 -5.49 -50.26 -42.94
C ASP A 519 -4.27 -49.32 -42.95
N LEU A 520 -4.46 -48.04 -43.31
CA LEU A 520 -3.39 -47.07 -43.43
C LEU A 520 -3.31 -46.13 -42.23
N GLY A 521 -4.45 -45.74 -41.66
CA GLY A 521 -4.57 -44.62 -40.71
C GLY A 521 -4.83 -45.02 -39.24
N PHE A 522 -5.11 -46.30 -38.94
CA PHE A 522 -5.58 -46.71 -37.60
C PHE A 522 -4.65 -46.27 -36.46
N ARG A 523 -3.33 -46.48 -36.61
CA ARG A 523 -2.36 -46.07 -35.59
C ARG A 523 -2.28 -44.57 -35.40
N CYS A 524 -2.36 -43.83 -36.50
CA CYS A 524 -2.41 -42.36 -36.47
C CYS A 524 -3.70 -41.86 -35.80
N ALA A 525 -4.85 -42.50 -36.10
CA ALA A 525 -6.12 -42.18 -35.47
C ALA A 525 -6.10 -42.45 -33.95
N MET A 526 -5.55 -43.55 -33.53
CA MET A 526 -5.36 -43.86 -32.10
C MET A 526 -4.51 -42.83 -31.41
N PHE A 527 -3.41 -42.39 -32.03
CA PHE A 527 -2.54 -41.35 -31.48
C PHE A 527 -3.24 -39.97 -31.42
N ALA A 528 -3.96 -39.59 -32.48
CA ALA A 528 -4.74 -38.34 -32.48
C ALA A 528 -5.82 -38.37 -31.38
N THR A 529 -6.51 -39.48 -31.20
CA THR A 529 -7.50 -39.62 -30.12
C THR A 529 -6.85 -39.50 -28.74
N PHE A 530 -5.68 -40.12 -28.56
CA PHE A 530 -4.92 -39.99 -27.32
C PHE A 530 -4.56 -38.51 -27.02
N CYS A 531 -4.14 -37.74 -28.01
CA CYS A 531 -3.86 -36.31 -27.87
C CYS A 531 -5.13 -35.51 -27.48
N ILE A 532 -6.28 -35.83 -28.10
CA ILE A 532 -7.56 -35.19 -27.77
C ILE A 532 -7.94 -35.47 -26.30
N ILE A 533 -7.86 -36.71 -25.87
CA ILE A 533 -8.13 -37.11 -24.49
C ILE A 533 -7.17 -36.41 -23.53
N GLY A 534 -5.88 -36.32 -23.88
CA GLY A 534 -4.86 -35.61 -23.09
C GLY A 534 -5.23 -34.15 -22.85
N TRP A 535 -5.71 -33.44 -23.89
CA TRP A 535 -6.17 -32.06 -23.75
C TRP A 535 -7.43 -31.94 -22.89
N ILE A 536 -8.40 -32.86 -23.03
CA ILE A 536 -9.61 -32.86 -22.20
C ILE A 536 -9.24 -33.04 -20.72
N VAL A 537 -8.39 -34.02 -20.42
CA VAL A 537 -7.92 -34.27 -19.04
C VAL A 537 -7.13 -33.08 -18.50
N PHE A 538 -6.25 -32.51 -19.32
CA PHE A 538 -5.47 -31.32 -18.94
C PHE A 538 -6.39 -30.13 -18.58
N ILE A 539 -7.35 -29.81 -19.46
CA ILE A 539 -8.29 -28.71 -19.23
C ILE A 539 -9.14 -28.94 -17.96
N ALA A 540 -9.65 -30.19 -17.81
CA ALA A 540 -10.43 -30.53 -16.61
C ALA A 540 -9.60 -30.40 -15.34
N ALA A 541 -8.35 -30.83 -15.33
CA ALA A 541 -7.45 -30.73 -14.20
C ALA A 541 -7.08 -29.26 -13.87
N VAL A 542 -6.84 -28.43 -14.90
CA VAL A 542 -6.62 -26.98 -14.71
C VAL A 542 -7.85 -26.33 -14.11
N VAL A 543 -9.05 -26.60 -14.64
CA VAL A 543 -10.30 -26.05 -14.11
C VAL A 543 -10.51 -26.46 -12.66
N THR A 544 -10.32 -27.73 -12.30
CA THR A 544 -10.49 -28.20 -10.92
C THR A 544 -9.44 -27.69 -9.95
N GLN A 545 -8.26 -27.33 -10.42
CA GLN A 545 -7.20 -26.79 -9.58
C GLN A 545 -7.39 -25.29 -9.29
N PHE A 546 -8.05 -24.57 -10.21
CA PHE A 546 -8.18 -23.11 -10.14
C PHE A 546 -9.65 -22.63 -10.03
N SER A 547 -10.61 -23.54 -9.86
CA SER A 547 -12.00 -23.25 -9.45
C SER A 547 -12.13 -23.29 -7.93
#